data_d63f415bfd08d3ec85e75b9f0af2bd9e
#
_entry.id   d63f415bfd08d3ec85e75b9f0af2bd9e
#
_cell.length_a   1.000
_cell.length_b   1.000
_cell.length_c   1.000
_cell.angle_alpha   90.00
_cell.angle_beta   90.00
_cell.angle_gamma   90.00
#
_symmetry.space_group_name_H-M   'P 1'
#
loop_
_entity.id
_entity.type
_entity.pdbx_description
1 polymer ?
#
loop_
_entity_poly.entity_id
_entity_poly.type
_entity_poly.pdbx_seq_one_letter_code
_entity_poly.pdbx_strand_id
1 'polypeptide(L)'
;MIRDHFRVLVVDLSVGKGKITTHQGRNEYVGGSGLAALLFNQYGHADRPWNDPDQPLIFAIGPLTGYFPLMSKTVCAFKSPYHDQYAESHAGGRSALALRFANLDAIVITGQADKPACLAVGSHHLKIQDVHYLWGKNTKSTGKRLRQIFPGSGHRSILRIGPAGEIGSAMAGINVDTYRHFGRLGGGTVMGVKNLKGIVIEGDEMFDLTGGREYQKLFEKVYDQLTTTDMMKKYHDLGTPVNVAVLNNLKALPCRNLQQTSDSQIDGITGETFAEETLLRNQACSGCPIGCIHLGYVREKFHKEHRFYFFQVAYDHEPIFATGAMLSVTNAFAVLGIIDEIEEMGLDVMSAGVALAWATEATEKGIISDRETIVSLKFGDAEAYKKAVGHLGTGANDFYRLLGMGTLKAAEHYGGSDYACVLGQEMAGYATGEVFYTAQSLGFRHSHLDSGGYSYDQKHEEKDVQKAVAFLIDDEQDRVLLTSMVSCLFAREVYTEALLTECLNSVGYPDMAANVESIKKQIQKKRWQLRLATGFKPEKVAIPKRFRELITWKGKTDVNYLNALKRAYAKKINAIGASKDRND
;
A
#
# COMPACT_ATOMS: atom_id res chain seq x y z
N MET A 1 28.31 6.04 -3.50
CA MET A 1 28.81 7.41 -3.82
C MET A 1 27.77 8.40 -3.32
N ILE A 2 28.14 9.28 -2.42
CA ILE A 2 27.30 10.35 -1.92
C ILE A 2 27.17 11.40 -3.01
N ARG A 3 25.94 11.87 -3.27
CA ARG A 3 25.65 12.85 -4.31
C ARG A 3 24.79 13.97 -3.75
N ASP A 4 24.97 15.16 -4.26
CA ASP A 4 24.14 16.34 -4.02
C ASP A 4 22.85 16.38 -4.87
N HIS A 5 22.75 15.45 -5.81
CA HIS A 5 21.64 15.33 -6.77
C HIS A 5 21.06 13.92 -6.81
N PHE A 6 19.87 13.77 -7.39
CA PHE A 6 19.26 12.46 -7.67
C PHE A 6 19.64 11.96 -9.05
N ARG A 7 19.96 10.68 -9.14
CA ARG A 7 20.16 9.96 -10.40
C ARG A 7 18.90 9.19 -10.76
N VAL A 8 18.21 9.61 -11.82
CA VAL A 8 16.90 9.11 -12.20
C VAL A 8 16.95 8.54 -13.61
N LEU A 9 16.45 7.32 -13.78
CA LEU A 9 16.20 6.76 -15.11
C LEU A 9 14.81 7.19 -15.58
N VAL A 10 14.74 7.93 -16.67
CA VAL A 10 13.49 8.30 -17.33
C VAL A 10 13.33 7.43 -18.57
N VAL A 11 12.23 6.68 -18.65
CA VAL A 11 11.90 5.77 -19.74
C VAL A 11 10.64 6.25 -20.44
N ASP A 12 10.72 6.38 -21.75
CA ASP A 12 9.56 6.58 -22.63
C ASP A 12 9.27 5.28 -23.37
N LEU A 13 8.17 4.63 -23.02
CA LEU A 13 7.76 3.35 -23.62
C LEU A 13 7.30 3.50 -25.07
N SER A 14 6.75 4.66 -25.47
CA SER A 14 6.27 4.90 -26.83
C SER A 14 7.43 4.98 -27.83
N VAL A 15 8.58 5.50 -27.37
CA VAL A 15 9.80 5.58 -28.18
C VAL A 15 10.70 4.37 -27.97
N GLY A 16 10.48 3.61 -26.90
CA GLY A 16 11.31 2.46 -26.55
C GLY A 16 12.70 2.84 -26.05
N LYS A 17 12.88 4.02 -25.44
CA LYS A 17 14.18 4.56 -25.00
C LYS A 17 14.13 5.01 -23.55
N GLY A 18 15.32 4.98 -22.92
CA GLY A 18 15.53 5.54 -21.59
C GLY A 18 16.78 6.38 -21.51
N LYS A 19 16.78 7.34 -20.60
CA LYS A 19 17.90 8.24 -20.33
C LYS A 19 18.07 8.41 -18.83
N ILE A 20 19.28 8.32 -18.34
CA ILE A 20 19.60 8.72 -16.97
C ILE A 20 19.74 10.24 -16.93
N THR A 21 18.99 10.86 -16.03
CA THR A 21 18.95 12.30 -15.80
C THR A 21 19.35 12.63 -14.37
N THR A 22 19.82 13.85 -14.17
CA THR A 22 20.20 14.39 -12.88
C THR A 22 19.16 15.41 -12.43
N HIS A 23 18.66 15.28 -11.20
CA HIS A 23 17.69 16.19 -10.61
C HIS A 23 18.27 16.79 -9.32
N GLN A 24 18.15 18.10 -9.18
CA GLN A 24 18.53 18.83 -7.98
C GLN A 24 17.47 18.72 -6.87
N GLY A 25 17.76 19.21 -5.68
CA GLY A 25 16.81 19.25 -4.56
C GLY A 25 16.93 18.07 -3.59
N ARG A 26 18.10 17.40 -3.56
CA ARG A 26 18.29 16.24 -2.67
C ARG A 26 18.16 16.62 -1.19
N ASN A 27 18.65 17.78 -0.80
CA ASN A 27 18.57 18.23 0.59
C ASN A 27 17.16 18.64 1.01
N GLU A 28 16.31 19.04 0.06
CA GLU A 28 14.92 19.46 0.28
C GLU A 28 13.91 18.31 0.19
N TYR A 29 14.14 17.35 -0.72
CA TYR A 29 13.20 16.26 -1.01
C TYR A 29 13.67 14.89 -0.53
N VAL A 30 14.90 14.76 -0.07
CA VAL A 30 15.46 13.58 0.60
C VAL A 30 15.49 12.31 -0.27
N GLY A 31 14.32 11.80 -0.64
CA GLY A 31 14.09 10.54 -1.34
C GLY A 31 12.64 10.09 -1.21
N GLY A 32 12.34 8.84 -1.51
CA GLY A 32 11.04 8.22 -1.31
C GLY A 32 9.86 9.10 -1.70
N SER A 33 8.97 9.41 -0.73
CA SER A 33 7.79 10.27 -0.97
C SER A 33 8.16 11.68 -1.42
N GLY A 34 9.24 12.27 -0.89
CA GLY A 34 9.69 13.60 -1.30
C GLY A 34 10.19 13.60 -2.75
N LEU A 35 11.07 12.68 -3.11
CA LEU A 35 11.56 12.54 -4.50
C LEU A 35 10.42 12.20 -5.46
N ALA A 36 9.49 11.33 -5.08
CA ALA A 36 8.33 10.99 -5.88
C ALA A 36 7.46 12.23 -6.16
N ALA A 37 7.23 13.08 -5.15
CA ALA A 37 6.50 14.34 -5.31
C ALA A 37 7.24 15.34 -6.22
N LEU A 38 8.57 15.47 -6.08
CA LEU A 38 9.40 16.29 -6.97
C LEU A 38 9.27 15.83 -8.42
N LEU A 39 9.43 14.51 -8.67
CA LEU A 39 9.38 13.95 -10.02
C LEU A 39 7.96 14.03 -10.61
N PHE A 40 6.91 13.81 -9.81
CA PHE A 40 5.54 13.99 -10.31
C PHE A 40 5.25 15.45 -10.65
N ASN A 41 5.79 16.40 -9.90
CA ASN A 41 5.67 17.83 -10.24
C ASN A 41 6.34 18.18 -11.58
N GLN A 42 7.39 17.46 -11.98
CA GLN A 42 8.14 17.72 -13.22
C GLN A 42 7.57 16.97 -14.43
N TYR A 43 7.09 15.75 -14.23
CA TYR A 43 6.66 14.85 -15.31
C TYR A 43 5.16 14.61 -15.34
N GLY A 44 4.42 14.94 -14.28
CA GLY A 44 2.99 14.72 -14.16
C GLY A 44 2.17 15.83 -14.83
N HIS A 45 1.00 15.48 -15.30
CA HIS A 45 0.04 16.40 -15.93
C HIS A 45 -1.23 16.44 -15.07
N ALA A 46 -1.42 17.52 -14.30
CA ALA A 46 -2.56 17.64 -13.40
C ALA A 46 -3.91 17.71 -14.15
N ASP A 47 -3.92 18.30 -15.33
CA ASP A 47 -5.07 18.54 -16.19
C ASP A 47 -5.46 17.35 -17.08
N ARG A 48 -4.57 16.37 -17.25
CA ARG A 48 -4.85 15.17 -18.05
C ARG A 48 -5.35 14.02 -17.16
N PRO A 49 -6.21 13.13 -17.67
CA PRO A 49 -6.73 12.02 -16.89
C PRO A 49 -5.63 11.01 -16.52
N TRP A 50 -5.89 10.17 -15.52
CA TRP A 50 -4.96 9.17 -15.01
C TRP A 50 -4.48 8.15 -16.07
N ASN A 51 -5.30 7.89 -17.08
CA ASN A 51 -5.03 6.93 -18.15
C ASN A 51 -4.35 7.56 -19.39
N ASP A 52 -3.99 8.83 -19.33
CA ASP A 52 -3.14 9.43 -20.36
C ASP A 52 -1.77 8.71 -20.36
N PRO A 53 -1.29 8.23 -21.52
CA PRO A 53 -0.01 7.52 -21.61
C PRO A 53 1.19 8.32 -21.08
N ASP A 54 1.16 9.64 -21.16
CA ASP A 54 2.24 10.50 -20.68
C ASP A 54 2.25 10.69 -19.16
N GLN A 55 1.16 10.32 -18.44
CA GLN A 55 1.20 10.34 -16.98
C GLN A 55 2.33 9.44 -16.46
N PRO A 56 3.16 9.93 -15.53
CA PRO A 56 4.29 9.16 -15.05
C PRO A 56 3.87 8.05 -14.08
N LEU A 57 4.57 6.92 -14.16
CA LEU A 57 4.67 5.92 -13.10
C LEU A 57 6.07 6.01 -12.52
N ILE A 58 6.18 6.32 -11.23
CA ILE A 58 7.44 6.66 -10.58
C ILE A 58 7.75 5.64 -9.49
N PHE A 59 8.99 5.12 -9.44
CA PHE A 59 9.49 4.32 -8.33
C PHE A 59 10.69 5.03 -7.71
N ALA A 60 10.67 5.31 -6.40
CA ALA A 60 11.71 6.07 -5.72
C ALA A 60 12.16 5.41 -4.41
N ILE A 61 13.45 5.56 -4.09
CA ILE A 61 14.09 5.08 -2.87
C ILE A 61 14.67 6.24 -2.04
N GLY A 62 15.12 5.94 -0.83
CA GLY A 62 15.65 6.95 0.10
C GLY A 62 17.16 6.96 0.23
N PRO A 63 17.73 8.01 0.87
CA PRO A 63 19.18 8.18 1.02
C PRO A 63 19.83 7.09 1.89
N LEU A 64 19.10 6.57 2.87
CA LEU A 64 19.60 5.56 3.82
C LEU A 64 19.38 4.11 3.35
N THR A 65 18.80 3.90 2.16
CA THR A 65 18.62 2.55 1.58
C THR A 65 19.97 1.86 1.43
N GLY A 66 20.09 0.68 2.02
CA GLY A 66 21.31 -0.14 2.01
C GLY A 66 22.32 0.21 3.11
N TYR A 67 22.18 1.37 3.78
CA TYR A 67 23.06 1.75 4.88
C TYR A 67 22.56 1.27 6.24
N PHE A 68 21.24 1.33 6.50
CA PHE A 68 20.67 0.97 7.79
C PHE A 68 19.51 -0.04 7.64
N PRO A 69 19.25 -0.85 8.68
CA PRO A 69 18.16 -1.84 8.67
C PRO A 69 16.80 -1.16 8.47
N LEU A 70 15.83 -1.89 7.88
CA LEU A 70 14.45 -1.45 7.61
C LEU A 70 14.32 -0.24 6.64
N MET A 71 15.40 0.31 6.12
CA MET A 71 15.40 1.34 5.07
C MET A 71 15.24 0.70 3.68
N SER A 72 14.19 -0.10 3.50
CA SER A 72 14.01 -1.03 2.38
C SER A 72 12.67 -0.92 1.67
N LYS A 73 11.91 0.16 1.93
CA LYS A 73 10.69 0.42 1.17
C LYS A 73 11.01 1.11 -0.15
N THR A 74 10.13 0.90 -1.12
CA THR A 74 10.08 1.68 -2.35
C THR A 74 8.76 2.42 -2.38
N VAL A 75 8.77 3.67 -2.81
CA VAL A 75 7.57 4.47 -3.08
C VAL A 75 7.23 4.37 -4.55
N CYS A 76 5.99 4.02 -4.86
CA CYS A 76 5.41 4.09 -6.20
C CYS A 76 4.43 5.26 -6.25
N ALA A 77 4.65 6.24 -7.15
CA ALA A 77 3.77 7.40 -7.30
C ALA A 77 3.22 7.50 -8.70
N PHE A 78 1.95 7.92 -8.80
CA PHE A 78 1.18 7.97 -10.04
C PHE A 78 -0.08 8.81 -9.87
N LYS A 79 -0.82 9.05 -10.95
CA LYS A 79 -2.19 9.57 -10.89
C LYS A 79 -3.15 8.38 -10.77
N SER A 80 -3.91 8.32 -9.68
CA SER A 80 -4.70 7.14 -9.30
C SER A 80 -5.93 6.94 -10.18
N PRO A 81 -6.19 5.74 -10.74
CA PRO A 81 -7.44 5.41 -11.41
C PRO A 81 -8.66 5.41 -10.48
N TYR A 82 -8.44 5.37 -9.18
CA TYR A 82 -9.49 5.38 -8.18
C TYR A 82 -10.15 6.77 -8.05
N HIS A 83 -9.34 7.84 -8.05
CA HIS A 83 -9.78 9.22 -7.78
C HIS A 83 -9.39 10.23 -8.84
N ASP A 84 -8.58 9.86 -9.81
CA ASP A 84 -7.94 10.77 -10.78
C ASP A 84 -7.06 11.85 -10.11
N GLN A 85 -6.38 11.49 -9.02
CA GLN A 85 -5.56 12.39 -8.20
C GLN A 85 -4.16 11.82 -8.00
N TYR A 86 -3.19 12.69 -7.69
CA TYR A 86 -1.86 12.28 -7.27
C TYR A 86 -1.94 11.33 -6.07
N ALA A 87 -1.24 10.22 -6.16
CA ALA A 87 -1.27 9.16 -5.17
C ALA A 87 0.09 8.46 -5.03
N GLU A 88 0.30 7.86 -3.88
CA GLU A 88 1.46 7.05 -3.55
C GLU A 88 1.03 5.70 -3.00
N SER A 89 1.76 4.65 -3.38
CA SER A 89 1.67 3.32 -2.78
C SER A 89 3.07 2.85 -2.39
N HIS A 90 3.21 2.18 -1.24
CA HIS A 90 4.53 1.84 -0.69
C HIS A 90 4.65 0.33 -0.51
N ALA A 91 5.76 -0.25 -0.97
CA ALA A 91 6.03 -1.67 -0.80
C ALA A 91 7.38 -1.93 -0.14
N GLY A 92 7.44 -3.01 0.63
CA GLY A 92 8.68 -3.65 1.03
C GLY A 92 9.18 -4.62 -0.05
N GLY A 93 10.01 -5.57 0.33
CA GLY A 93 10.57 -6.57 -0.57
C GLY A 93 12.01 -6.28 -0.93
N ARG A 94 12.38 -6.46 -2.19
CA ARG A 94 13.76 -6.32 -2.67
C ARG A 94 13.98 -5.11 -3.56
N SER A 95 12.92 -4.46 -4.05
CA SER A 95 13.01 -3.42 -5.07
C SER A 95 13.89 -2.23 -4.68
N ALA A 96 13.85 -1.81 -3.40
CA ALA A 96 14.67 -0.70 -2.93
C ALA A 96 16.18 -1.01 -3.03
N LEU A 97 16.61 -2.17 -2.55
CA LEU A 97 18.02 -2.57 -2.65
C LEU A 97 18.42 -2.83 -4.10
N ALA A 98 17.55 -3.44 -4.92
CA ALA A 98 17.84 -3.63 -6.33
C ALA A 98 18.07 -2.28 -7.04
N LEU A 99 17.24 -1.25 -6.77
CA LEU A 99 17.45 0.11 -7.28
C LEU A 99 18.76 0.72 -6.77
N ARG A 100 19.08 0.55 -5.48
CA ARG A 100 20.34 1.04 -4.91
C ARG A 100 21.54 0.42 -5.60
N PHE A 101 21.53 -0.89 -5.82
CA PHE A 101 22.61 -1.61 -6.53
C PHE A 101 22.57 -1.42 -8.05
N ALA A 102 21.47 -0.93 -8.63
CA ALA A 102 21.42 -0.40 -10.00
C ALA A 102 21.90 1.07 -10.06
N ASN A 103 22.37 1.62 -8.95
CA ASN A 103 22.87 2.98 -8.85
C ASN A 103 21.82 4.06 -9.25
N LEU A 104 20.54 3.81 -8.96
CA LEU A 104 19.41 4.68 -9.26
C LEU A 104 18.71 5.11 -7.99
N ASP A 105 18.34 6.38 -7.90
CA ASP A 105 17.47 6.91 -6.83
C ASP A 105 15.99 6.77 -7.21
N ALA A 106 15.67 6.78 -8.51
CA ALA A 106 14.31 6.57 -9.00
C ALA A 106 14.26 6.11 -10.47
N ILE A 107 13.09 5.58 -10.85
CA ILE A 107 12.70 5.33 -12.24
C ILE A 107 11.42 6.11 -12.50
N VAL A 108 11.34 6.84 -13.63
CA VAL A 108 10.14 7.49 -14.16
C VAL A 108 9.78 6.81 -15.46
N ILE A 109 8.55 6.34 -15.61
CA ILE A 109 8.06 5.64 -16.80
C ILE A 109 6.89 6.42 -17.38
N THR A 110 7.04 6.90 -18.61
CA THR A 110 6.01 7.59 -19.41
C THR A 110 5.74 6.82 -20.69
N GLY A 111 4.74 7.26 -21.45
CA GLY A 111 4.35 6.62 -22.69
C GLY A 111 3.66 5.27 -22.49
N GLN A 112 3.37 4.60 -23.61
CA GLN A 112 2.74 3.28 -23.69
C GLN A 112 3.48 2.44 -24.72
N ALA A 113 3.81 1.19 -24.37
CA ALA A 113 4.39 0.25 -25.31
C ALA A 113 3.35 -0.23 -26.35
N ASP A 114 3.79 -0.47 -27.59
CA ASP A 114 2.91 -0.97 -28.67
C ASP A 114 2.30 -2.34 -28.34
N LYS A 115 3.04 -3.16 -27.61
CA LYS A 115 2.65 -4.52 -27.18
C LYS A 115 2.97 -4.72 -25.71
N PRO A 116 2.28 -5.67 -25.05
CA PRO A 116 2.62 -6.03 -23.69
C PRO A 116 4.10 -6.34 -23.51
N ALA A 117 4.75 -5.55 -22.65
CA ALA A 117 6.20 -5.55 -22.50
C ALA A 117 6.62 -5.79 -21.04
N CYS A 118 7.86 -6.22 -20.88
CA CYS A 118 8.59 -6.20 -19.62
C CYS A 118 9.79 -5.27 -19.77
N LEU A 119 9.96 -4.36 -18.80
CA LEU A 119 11.08 -3.46 -18.69
C LEU A 119 12.16 -4.11 -17.81
N ALA A 120 13.35 -4.36 -18.32
CA ALA A 120 14.49 -4.76 -17.52
C ALA A 120 15.50 -3.61 -17.41
N VAL A 121 15.88 -3.29 -16.18
CA VAL A 121 16.70 -2.13 -15.82
C VAL A 121 17.88 -2.55 -14.98
N GLY A 122 19.07 -2.16 -15.38
CA GLY A 122 20.30 -2.20 -14.58
C GLY A 122 21.00 -0.85 -14.56
N SER A 123 22.21 -0.80 -14.03
CA SER A 123 23.00 0.44 -13.90
C SER A 123 23.41 1.03 -15.26
N HIS A 124 23.64 0.19 -16.25
CA HIS A 124 24.15 0.54 -17.59
C HIS A 124 23.34 -0.06 -18.74
N HIS A 125 22.23 -0.74 -18.44
CA HIS A 125 21.39 -1.33 -19.47
C HIS A 125 19.91 -1.10 -19.24
N LEU A 126 19.20 -1.00 -20.35
CA LEU A 126 17.76 -0.93 -20.43
C LEU A 126 17.28 -1.86 -21.54
N LYS A 127 16.37 -2.75 -21.24
CA LYS A 127 15.75 -3.63 -22.24
C LYS A 127 14.23 -3.58 -22.11
N ILE A 128 13.54 -3.33 -23.21
CA ILE A 128 12.08 -3.47 -23.33
C ILE A 128 11.84 -4.75 -24.11
N GLN A 129 11.32 -5.77 -23.43
CA GLN A 129 11.11 -7.09 -23.99
C GLN A 129 9.64 -7.33 -24.25
N ASP A 130 9.25 -7.70 -25.47
CA ASP A 130 7.92 -8.18 -25.80
C ASP A 130 7.60 -9.44 -24.98
N VAL A 131 6.51 -9.40 -24.23
CA VAL A 131 6.01 -10.51 -23.41
C VAL A 131 4.48 -10.67 -23.57
N HIS A 132 3.95 -10.36 -24.76
CA HIS A 132 2.50 -10.41 -25.04
C HIS A 132 1.84 -11.73 -24.61
N TYR A 133 2.55 -12.85 -24.71
CA TYR A 133 2.07 -14.18 -24.28
C TYR A 133 1.87 -14.32 -22.76
N LEU A 134 2.33 -13.35 -21.96
CA LEU A 134 2.06 -13.28 -20.52
C LEU A 134 0.79 -12.48 -20.18
N TRP A 135 0.21 -11.76 -21.16
CA TRP A 135 -1.04 -11.05 -20.94
C TRP A 135 -2.17 -12.03 -20.65
N GLY A 136 -3.01 -11.72 -19.66
CA GLY A 136 -4.01 -12.64 -19.12
C GLY A 136 -3.47 -13.69 -18.14
N LYS A 137 -2.15 -13.79 -17.92
CA LYS A 137 -1.58 -14.69 -16.92
C LYS A 137 -1.60 -14.06 -15.52
N ASN A 138 -1.87 -14.91 -14.52
CA ASN A 138 -1.83 -14.52 -13.12
C ASN A 138 -0.44 -14.08 -12.66
N THR A 139 -0.38 -13.43 -11.50
CA THR A 139 0.87 -12.87 -10.95
C THR A 139 1.94 -13.93 -10.69
N LYS A 140 1.57 -15.11 -10.20
CA LYS A 140 2.49 -16.22 -9.90
C LYS A 140 3.15 -16.75 -11.17
N SER A 141 2.35 -17.09 -12.18
CA SER A 141 2.83 -17.58 -13.49
C SER A 141 3.71 -16.54 -14.18
N THR A 142 3.29 -15.27 -14.16
CA THR A 142 4.07 -14.15 -14.70
C THR A 142 5.41 -14.01 -13.99
N GLY A 143 5.43 -13.99 -12.67
CA GLY A 143 6.67 -13.88 -11.89
C GLY A 143 7.62 -15.05 -12.11
N LYS A 144 7.11 -16.27 -12.21
CA LYS A 144 7.91 -17.46 -12.54
C LYS A 144 8.55 -17.32 -13.92
N ARG A 145 7.78 -16.88 -14.92
CA ARG A 145 8.27 -16.75 -16.29
C ARG A 145 9.28 -15.62 -16.44
N LEU A 146 9.03 -14.46 -15.82
CA LEU A 146 9.99 -13.35 -15.85
C LEU A 146 11.34 -13.73 -15.23
N ARG A 147 11.35 -14.54 -14.14
CA ARG A 147 12.61 -15.07 -13.58
C ARG A 147 13.39 -15.94 -14.56
N GLN A 148 12.71 -16.68 -15.44
CA GLN A 148 13.35 -17.50 -16.46
C GLN A 148 13.89 -16.68 -17.64
N ILE A 149 13.13 -15.65 -18.06
CA ILE A 149 13.52 -14.77 -19.20
C ILE A 149 14.71 -13.88 -18.82
N PHE A 150 14.73 -13.40 -17.60
CA PHE A 150 15.78 -12.53 -17.07
C PHE A 150 16.53 -13.29 -15.96
N PRO A 151 17.39 -14.27 -16.34
CA PRO A 151 18.23 -14.94 -15.37
C PRO A 151 19.28 -13.96 -14.86
N GLY A 152 19.55 -13.96 -13.58
CA GLY A 152 20.55 -13.07 -12.97
C GLY A 152 20.88 -13.55 -11.57
N SER A 153 22.07 -13.20 -11.12
CA SER A 153 22.55 -13.32 -9.75
C SER A 153 22.54 -11.94 -9.08
N GLY A 154 22.61 -11.91 -7.76
CA GLY A 154 22.71 -10.65 -7.01
C GLY A 154 21.35 -10.07 -6.62
N HIS A 155 21.30 -8.74 -6.49
CA HIS A 155 20.14 -7.99 -6.01
C HIS A 155 19.14 -7.75 -7.14
N ARG A 156 18.25 -8.72 -7.37
CA ARG A 156 17.20 -8.61 -8.39
C ARG A 156 15.82 -8.54 -7.76
N SER A 157 14.97 -7.65 -8.28
CA SER A 157 13.55 -7.57 -7.93
C SER A 157 12.66 -7.59 -9.16
N ILE A 158 11.50 -8.24 -9.06
CA ILE A 158 10.51 -8.38 -10.13
C ILE A 158 9.20 -7.78 -9.66
N LEU A 159 8.79 -6.70 -10.33
CA LEU A 159 7.49 -6.07 -10.17
C LEU A 159 6.58 -6.55 -11.32
N ARG A 160 5.31 -6.83 -11.05
CA ARG A 160 4.39 -7.33 -12.07
C ARG A 160 2.94 -7.11 -11.71
N ILE A 161 2.09 -7.16 -12.73
CA ILE A 161 0.64 -7.09 -12.59
C ILE A 161 -0.04 -8.41 -12.94
N GLY A 162 -1.21 -8.61 -12.36
CA GLY A 162 -2.14 -9.68 -12.71
C GLY A 162 -3.20 -9.22 -13.72
N PRO A 163 -4.19 -10.09 -14.03
CA PRO A 163 -5.29 -9.78 -14.93
C PRO A 163 -6.04 -8.50 -14.55
N ALA A 164 -6.24 -8.22 -13.26
CA ALA A 164 -6.94 -7.04 -12.79
C ALA A 164 -6.33 -5.73 -13.29
N GLY A 165 -5.00 -5.64 -13.35
CA GLY A 165 -4.31 -4.46 -13.90
C GLY A 165 -4.50 -4.33 -15.40
N GLU A 166 -4.58 -5.45 -16.11
CA GLU A 166 -4.73 -5.49 -17.56
C GLU A 166 -6.12 -5.03 -18.04
N ILE A 167 -7.15 -5.31 -17.24
CA ILE A 167 -8.54 -4.93 -17.55
C ILE A 167 -8.91 -3.52 -17.04
N GLY A 168 -8.00 -2.84 -16.35
CA GLY A 168 -8.24 -1.49 -15.86
C GLY A 168 -8.92 -1.39 -14.49
N SER A 169 -8.88 -2.43 -13.65
CA SER A 169 -9.46 -2.37 -12.29
C SER A 169 -8.70 -1.38 -11.41
N ALA A 170 -9.38 -0.38 -10.84
CA ALA A 170 -8.78 0.56 -9.91
C ALA A 170 -8.30 -0.08 -8.59
N MET A 171 -8.70 -1.33 -8.33
CA MET A 171 -8.22 -2.15 -7.22
C MET A 171 -6.95 -2.93 -7.54
N ALA A 172 -6.38 -2.80 -8.75
CA ALA A 172 -5.19 -3.56 -9.13
C ALA A 172 -3.93 -3.01 -8.47
N GLY A 173 -3.19 -3.89 -7.80
CA GLY A 173 -1.88 -3.62 -7.23
C GLY A 173 -0.72 -4.05 -8.12
N ILE A 174 0.50 -3.72 -7.70
CA ILE A 174 1.75 -4.21 -8.30
C ILE A 174 2.40 -5.17 -7.31
N ASN A 175 2.52 -6.43 -7.69
CA ASN A 175 3.19 -7.43 -6.87
C ASN A 175 4.71 -7.25 -6.95
N VAL A 176 5.38 -7.24 -5.81
CA VAL A 176 6.85 -7.14 -5.67
C VAL A 176 7.39 -8.48 -5.22
N ASP A 177 8.24 -9.07 -6.05
CA ASP A 177 8.82 -10.40 -5.84
C ASP A 177 7.73 -11.47 -5.64
N THR A 178 7.45 -11.90 -4.40
CA THR A 178 6.44 -12.94 -4.19
C THR A 178 5.36 -12.52 -3.17
N TYR A 179 5.73 -11.77 -2.13
CA TYR A 179 4.87 -11.56 -0.96
C TYR A 179 4.73 -10.09 -0.55
N ARG A 180 5.07 -9.14 -1.41
CA ARG A 180 4.89 -7.70 -1.14
C ARG A 180 4.23 -7.01 -2.32
N HIS A 181 3.55 -5.91 -2.04
CA HIS A 181 2.69 -5.23 -3.00
C HIS A 181 2.74 -3.72 -2.82
N PHE A 182 2.69 -2.99 -3.94
CA PHE A 182 2.07 -1.68 -3.98
C PHE A 182 0.56 -1.93 -4.16
N GLY A 183 -0.15 -2.15 -3.05
CA GLY A 183 -1.49 -2.74 -3.09
C GLY A 183 -2.56 -1.77 -3.55
N ARG A 184 -2.61 -0.60 -2.93
CA ARG A 184 -3.76 0.29 -3.00
C ARG A 184 -3.63 1.39 -4.05
N LEU A 185 -4.78 2.02 -4.40
CA LEU A 185 -4.92 3.17 -5.29
C LEU A 185 -4.68 2.89 -6.79
N GLY A 186 -4.52 1.63 -7.19
CA GLY A 186 -4.59 1.23 -8.60
C GLY A 186 -3.29 1.37 -9.40
N GLY A 187 -2.13 1.30 -8.73
CA GLY A 187 -0.83 1.34 -9.44
C GLY A 187 -0.67 0.23 -10.50
N GLY A 188 -1.29 -0.94 -10.28
CA GLY A 188 -1.29 -2.03 -11.26
C GLY A 188 -2.02 -1.68 -12.55
N THR A 189 -3.10 -0.92 -12.45
CA THR A 189 -3.85 -0.43 -13.61
C THR A 189 -3.06 0.60 -14.41
N VAL A 190 -2.28 1.46 -13.74
CA VAL A 190 -1.37 2.39 -14.43
C VAL A 190 -0.30 1.64 -15.23
N MET A 191 0.23 0.53 -14.70
CA MET A 191 1.09 -0.37 -15.49
C MET A 191 0.34 -0.97 -16.68
N GLY A 192 -0.91 -1.43 -16.46
CA GLY A 192 -1.76 -2.02 -17.50
C GLY A 192 -1.99 -1.07 -18.68
N VAL A 193 -2.37 0.19 -18.41
CA VAL A 193 -2.54 1.23 -19.44
C VAL A 193 -1.27 1.46 -20.25
N LYS A 194 -0.09 1.30 -19.64
CA LYS A 194 1.20 1.43 -20.33
C LYS A 194 1.60 0.16 -21.11
N ASN A 195 0.76 -0.86 -21.18
CA ASN A 195 1.09 -2.20 -21.69
C ASN A 195 2.33 -2.80 -20.98
N LEU A 196 2.54 -2.47 -19.72
CA LEU A 196 3.70 -2.91 -18.95
C LEU A 196 3.31 -4.06 -18.01
N LYS A 197 3.61 -5.29 -18.42
CA LYS A 197 3.30 -6.52 -17.67
C LYS A 197 4.22 -6.71 -16.46
N GLY A 198 5.45 -6.24 -16.56
CA GLY A 198 6.42 -6.36 -15.47
C GLY A 198 7.61 -5.44 -15.62
N ILE A 199 8.31 -5.28 -14.49
CA ILE A 199 9.59 -4.56 -14.40
C ILE A 199 10.56 -5.48 -13.67
N VAL A 200 11.74 -5.70 -14.24
CA VAL A 200 12.85 -6.41 -13.60
C VAL A 200 13.93 -5.39 -13.30
N ILE A 201 14.28 -5.25 -12.04
CA ILE A 201 15.34 -4.36 -11.58
C ILE A 201 16.53 -5.23 -11.21
N GLU A 202 17.66 -5.01 -11.87
CA GLU A 202 18.88 -5.77 -11.70
C GLU A 202 19.92 -4.87 -11.01
N GLY A 203 20.19 -5.17 -9.74
CA GLY A 203 21.25 -4.50 -8.99
C GLY A 203 22.60 -5.11 -9.34
N ASP A 204 23.26 -4.56 -10.33
CA ASP A 204 24.45 -5.08 -11.00
C ASP A 204 25.72 -4.28 -10.68
N GLU A 205 25.63 -3.27 -9.82
CA GLU A 205 26.81 -2.52 -9.32
C GLU A 205 27.14 -2.85 -7.87
N MET A 206 28.36 -2.52 -7.50
CA MET A 206 28.81 -2.54 -6.11
C MET A 206 28.26 -1.32 -5.36
N PHE A 207 27.93 -1.52 -4.11
CA PHE A 207 27.50 -0.49 -3.18
C PHE A 207 28.60 -0.28 -2.12
N ASP A 208 29.26 0.87 -2.18
CA ASP A 208 30.30 1.21 -1.21
C ASP A 208 29.66 1.69 0.09
N LEU A 209 29.90 0.96 1.17
CA LEU A 209 29.61 1.44 2.51
C LEU A 209 30.62 2.54 2.85
N THR A 210 30.13 3.72 3.23
CA THR A 210 30.94 4.77 3.82
C THR A 210 31.43 4.27 5.18
N GLY A 211 32.65 3.78 5.19
CA GLY A 211 33.17 3.01 6.30
C GLY A 211 33.75 3.86 7.43
N GLY A 212 34.04 3.18 8.48
CA GLY A 212 34.72 3.69 9.66
C GLY A 212 34.08 3.14 10.92
N ARG A 213 34.82 3.19 12.02
CA ARG A 213 34.35 2.69 13.31
C ARG A 213 33.07 3.39 13.80
N GLU A 214 32.90 4.66 13.46
CA GLU A 214 31.73 5.42 13.91
C GLU A 214 30.44 4.95 13.21
N TYR A 215 30.49 4.72 11.89
CA TYR A 215 29.35 4.13 11.18
C TYR A 215 29.03 2.72 11.71
N GLN A 216 30.05 1.90 11.92
CA GLN A 216 29.84 0.55 12.44
C GLN A 216 29.17 0.56 13.83
N LYS A 217 29.66 1.38 14.75
CA LYS A 217 29.06 1.54 16.10
C LYS A 217 27.61 2.01 16.02
N LEU A 218 27.33 2.98 15.13
CA LEU A 218 25.96 3.47 14.94
C LEU A 218 25.07 2.41 14.32
N PHE A 219 25.57 1.64 13.35
CA PHE A 219 24.83 0.51 12.77
C PHE A 219 24.49 -0.54 13.83
N GLU A 220 25.45 -0.94 14.65
CA GLU A 220 25.25 -1.88 15.77
C GLU A 220 24.20 -1.34 16.76
N LYS A 221 24.31 -0.07 17.18
CA LYS A 221 23.31 0.60 18.03
C LYS A 221 21.90 0.54 17.44
N VAL A 222 21.75 0.87 16.17
CA VAL A 222 20.46 0.85 15.46
C VAL A 222 19.93 -0.59 15.34
N TYR A 223 20.80 -1.53 14.99
CA TYR A 223 20.43 -2.93 14.87
C TYR A 223 19.91 -3.50 16.20
N ASP A 224 20.63 -3.24 17.29
CA ASP A 224 20.24 -3.70 18.62
C ASP A 224 18.90 -3.07 19.05
N GLN A 225 18.72 -1.77 18.87
CA GLN A 225 17.45 -1.10 19.15
C GLN A 225 16.29 -1.68 18.34
N LEU A 226 16.50 -2.06 17.08
CA LEU A 226 15.46 -2.66 16.26
C LEU A 226 15.14 -4.12 16.62
N THR A 227 16.08 -4.86 17.14
CA THR A 227 15.90 -6.31 17.41
C THR A 227 15.50 -6.63 18.84
N THR A 228 15.69 -5.69 19.78
CA THR A 228 15.45 -5.93 21.22
C THR A 228 14.15 -5.34 21.75
N THR A 229 13.41 -4.52 20.97
CA THR A 229 12.15 -3.93 21.44
C THR A 229 11.01 -4.96 21.46
N ASP A 230 10.13 -4.87 22.45
CA ASP A 230 8.93 -5.71 22.54
C ASP A 230 8.03 -5.58 21.31
N MET A 231 7.97 -4.39 20.73
CA MET A 231 7.22 -4.17 19.49
C MET A 231 7.77 -4.98 18.33
N MET A 232 9.08 -5.02 18.15
CA MET A 232 9.70 -5.78 17.06
C MET A 232 9.59 -7.29 17.30
N LYS A 233 9.68 -7.74 18.54
CA LYS A 233 9.40 -9.12 18.91
C LYS A 233 7.96 -9.50 18.57
N LYS A 234 6.99 -8.67 18.93
CA LYS A 234 5.59 -8.85 18.54
C LYS A 234 5.42 -9.03 17.03
N TYR A 235 6.08 -8.18 16.21
CA TYR A 235 6.00 -8.28 14.76
C TYR A 235 6.68 -9.53 14.19
N HIS A 236 7.70 -10.04 14.85
CA HIS A 236 8.33 -11.30 14.49
C HIS A 236 7.46 -12.51 14.83
N ASP A 237 6.92 -12.54 16.05
CA ASP A 237 6.20 -13.70 16.60
C ASP A 237 4.83 -13.90 15.92
N LEU A 238 3.86 -13.07 16.25
CA LEU A 238 2.49 -13.15 15.69
C LEU A 238 2.25 -12.17 14.54
N GLY A 239 3.06 -11.11 14.44
CA GLY A 239 2.83 -10.05 13.48
C GLY A 239 1.62 -9.17 13.79
N THR A 240 1.16 -8.43 12.80
CA THR A 240 -0.06 -7.63 12.92
C THR A 240 -1.35 -8.44 13.16
N PRO A 241 -1.46 -9.74 12.81
CA PRO A 241 -2.64 -10.56 13.11
C PRO A 241 -3.05 -10.58 14.58
N VAL A 242 -2.13 -10.34 15.53
CA VAL A 242 -2.47 -10.18 16.96
C VAL A 242 -3.56 -9.12 17.18
N ASN A 243 -3.70 -8.14 16.28
CA ASN A 243 -4.73 -7.11 16.38
C ASN A 243 -6.16 -7.65 16.16
N VAL A 244 -6.34 -8.82 15.55
CA VAL A 244 -7.67 -9.42 15.32
C VAL A 244 -8.38 -9.66 16.66
N ALA A 245 -7.75 -10.42 17.57
CA ALA A 245 -8.31 -10.68 18.88
C ALA A 245 -8.45 -9.40 19.72
N VAL A 246 -7.44 -8.53 19.71
CA VAL A 246 -7.47 -7.25 20.45
C VAL A 246 -8.62 -6.37 20.03
N LEU A 247 -8.81 -6.15 18.72
CA LEU A 247 -9.89 -5.31 18.20
C LEU A 247 -11.28 -5.95 18.38
N ASN A 248 -11.36 -7.27 18.28
CA ASN A 248 -12.61 -7.99 18.56
C ASN A 248 -13.07 -7.80 20.00
N ASN A 249 -12.16 -7.97 20.95
CA ASN A 249 -12.41 -7.78 22.39
C ASN A 249 -12.81 -6.31 22.72
N LEU A 250 -12.19 -5.36 22.02
CA LEU A 250 -12.54 -3.94 22.11
C LEU A 250 -13.84 -3.56 21.39
N LYS A 251 -14.51 -4.49 20.70
CA LYS A 251 -15.64 -4.17 19.81
C LYS A 251 -15.27 -3.08 18.78
N ALA A 252 -14.11 -3.25 18.15
CA ALA A 252 -13.56 -2.34 17.17
C ALA A 252 -13.07 -3.05 15.90
N LEU A 253 -13.36 -4.37 15.76
CA LEU A 253 -13.08 -5.16 14.57
C LEU A 253 -14.29 -5.08 13.62
N PRO A 254 -14.16 -4.54 12.39
CA PRO A 254 -15.26 -4.54 11.44
C PRO A 254 -15.59 -5.97 10.97
N CYS A 255 -16.83 -6.40 11.18
CA CYS A 255 -17.31 -7.72 10.82
C CYS A 255 -18.56 -7.62 9.94
N ARG A 256 -18.77 -8.59 9.03
CA ARG A 256 -19.97 -8.73 8.21
C ARG A 256 -20.38 -7.39 7.57
N ASN A 257 -19.55 -6.87 6.66
CA ASN A 257 -19.72 -5.55 6.06
C ASN A 257 -19.96 -4.44 7.10
N LEU A 258 -19.24 -4.48 8.23
CA LEU A 258 -19.40 -3.53 9.34
C LEU A 258 -20.83 -3.46 9.90
N GLN A 259 -21.61 -4.52 9.79
CA GLN A 259 -22.90 -4.67 10.53
C GLN A 259 -22.63 -4.88 12.02
N GLN A 260 -21.45 -5.41 12.35
CA GLN A 260 -20.98 -5.71 13.69
C GLN A 260 -19.55 -5.21 13.86
N THR A 261 -19.15 -4.94 15.09
CA THR A 261 -17.81 -4.53 15.49
C THR A 261 -17.05 -5.60 16.30
N SER A 262 -17.65 -6.79 16.40
CA SER A 262 -17.05 -8.00 16.98
C SER A 262 -17.80 -9.23 16.49
N ASP A 263 -17.14 -10.38 16.53
CA ASP A 263 -17.71 -11.68 16.16
C ASP A 263 -17.33 -12.71 17.24
N SER A 264 -18.30 -13.51 17.69
CA SER A 264 -18.10 -14.57 18.68
C SER A 264 -17.35 -15.79 18.12
N GLN A 265 -17.25 -15.91 16.79
CA GLN A 265 -16.53 -17.01 16.11
C GLN A 265 -15.14 -16.60 15.65
N ILE A 266 -14.62 -15.46 16.10
CA ILE A 266 -13.37 -14.89 15.64
C ILE A 266 -12.14 -15.76 15.94
N ASP A 267 -12.23 -16.65 16.94
CA ASP A 267 -11.12 -17.50 17.37
C ASP A 267 -10.51 -18.34 16.22
N GLY A 268 -11.29 -18.69 15.21
CA GLY A 268 -10.82 -19.43 14.04
C GLY A 268 -9.92 -18.63 13.08
N ILE A 269 -9.75 -17.30 13.31
CA ILE A 269 -8.91 -16.42 12.47
C ILE A 269 -8.08 -15.42 13.29
N THR A 270 -7.81 -15.71 14.55
CA THR A 270 -6.87 -14.91 15.37
C THR A 270 -5.42 -15.10 14.91
N GLY A 271 -4.52 -14.21 15.34
CA GLY A 271 -3.11 -14.33 15.05
C GLY A 271 -2.50 -15.62 15.60
N GLU A 272 -2.95 -16.02 16.77
CA GLU A 272 -2.58 -17.26 17.44
C GLU A 272 -2.99 -18.48 16.60
N THR A 273 -4.24 -18.55 16.15
CA THR A 273 -4.74 -19.63 15.29
C THR A 273 -3.97 -19.71 13.97
N PHE A 274 -3.69 -18.57 13.33
CA PHE A 274 -2.86 -18.56 12.12
C PHE A 274 -1.45 -19.07 12.37
N ALA A 275 -0.84 -18.68 13.51
CA ALA A 275 0.51 -19.13 13.87
C ALA A 275 0.56 -20.62 14.20
N GLU A 276 -0.44 -21.15 14.90
CA GLU A 276 -0.48 -22.56 15.30
C GLU A 276 -0.84 -23.51 14.15
N GLU A 277 -1.83 -23.13 13.33
CA GLU A 277 -2.38 -24.04 12.33
C GLU A 277 -1.74 -23.88 10.95
N THR A 278 -1.36 -22.66 10.56
CA THR A 278 -1.04 -22.37 9.16
C THR A 278 0.39 -21.87 8.93
N LEU A 279 1.09 -21.36 9.94
CA LEU A 279 2.40 -20.75 9.75
C LEU A 279 3.43 -21.78 9.26
N LEU A 280 3.99 -21.53 8.09
CA LEU A 280 5.08 -22.34 7.54
C LEU A 280 6.45 -21.76 7.92
N ARG A 281 6.61 -20.44 7.78
CA ARG A 281 7.86 -19.73 8.07
C ARG A 281 7.68 -18.23 8.03
N ASN A 282 8.62 -17.54 8.64
CA ASN A 282 8.77 -16.10 8.54
C ASN A 282 9.73 -15.73 7.38
N GLN A 283 9.50 -14.57 6.79
CA GLN A 283 10.37 -13.98 5.78
C GLN A 283 10.59 -12.50 6.05
N ALA A 284 11.68 -11.95 5.53
CA ALA A 284 12.03 -10.53 5.69
C ALA A 284 12.12 -9.81 4.35
N CYS A 285 11.90 -8.49 4.37
CA CYS A 285 12.34 -7.60 3.30
C CYS A 285 13.87 -7.55 3.26
N SER A 286 14.46 -7.18 2.13
CA SER A 286 15.92 -7.03 2.02
C SER A 286 16.43 -5.97 3.01
N GLY A 287 17.52 -6.28 3.71
CA GLY A 287 18.10 -5.40 4.73
C GLY A 287 17.24 -5.24 6.01
N CYS A 288 16.37 -6.19 6.31
CA CYS A 288 15.52 -6.16 7.49
C CYS A 288 15.73 -7.40 8.36
N PRO A 289 16.08 -7.26 9.65
CA PRO A 289 16.29 -8.40 10.55
C PRO A 289 14.98 -8.94 11.18
N ILE A 290 13.84 -8.27 11.02
CA ILE A 290 12.63 -8.53 11.81
C ILE A 290 11.90 -9.81 11.38
N GLY A 291 11.81 -10.10 10.07
CA GLY A 291 11.13 -11.31 9.62
C GLY A 291 9.61 -11.28 9.83
N CYS A 292 8.98 -10.12 9.63
CA CYS A 292 7.54 -9.92 9.88
C CYS A 292 6.62 -10.38 8.75
N ILE A 293 7.13 -11.02 7.72
CA ILE A 293 6.31 -11.60 6.64
C ILE A 293 5.97 -13.04 7.06
N HIS A 294 4.77 -13.24 7.55
CA HIS A 294 4.28 -14.56 7.92
C HIS A 294 3.71 -15.27 6.68
N LEU A 295 4.22 -16.44 6.38
CA LEU A 295 3.77 -17.27 5.27
C LEU A 295 2.96 -18.43 5.81
N GLY A 296 1.67 -18.40 5.52
CA GLY A 296 0.78 -19.52 5.73
C GLY A 296 0.87 -20.52 4.57
N TYR A 297 0.53 -21.76 4.84
CA TYR A 297 0.43 -22.77 3.81
C TYR A 297 -0.97 -23.36 3.75
N VAL A 298 -1.40 -23.72 2.53
CA VAL A 298 -2.62 -24.46 2.30
C VAL A 298 -2.32 -25.68 1.43
N ARG A 299 -2.95 -26.78 1.75
CA ARG A 299 -2.90 -28.00 0.98
C ARG A 299 -4.31 -28.35 0.53
N GLU A 300 -4.63 -28.09 -0.71
CA GLU A 300 -5.95 -28.36 -1.28
C GLU A 300 -5.97 -29.64 -2.11
N LYS A 301 -7.02 -30.42 -1.93
CA LYS A 301 -7.24 -31.62 -2.72
C LYS A 301 -7.92 -31.23 -4.03
N PHE A 302 -7.28 -31.52 -5.16
CA PHE A 302 -7.80 -31.17 -6.47
C PHE A 302 -8.31 -32.38 -7.26
N HIS A 303 -8.08 -33.63 -6.77
CA HIS A 303 -8.55 -34.86 -7.43
C HIS A 303 -8.97 -35.93 -6.43
N LYS A 304 -9.93 -36.80 -6.83
CA LYS A 304 -10.44 -37.90 -5.99
C LYS A 304 -9.35 -38.88 -5.53
N GLU A 305 -8.29 -39.06 -6.33
CA GLU A 305 -7.15 -39.95 -6.05
C GLU A 305 -6.11 -39.37 -5.07
N HIS A 306 -6.53 -38.56 -4.11
CA HIS A 306 -5.62 -37.92 -3.13
C HIS A 306 -4.51 -37.08 -3.75
N ARG A 307 -4.75 -36.44 -4.89
CA ARG A 307 -3.86 -35.46 -5.48
C ARG A 307 -4.12 -34.11 -4.85
N PHE A 308 -3.04 -33.51 -4.34
CA PHE A 308 -3.07 -32.22 -3.68
C PHE A 308 -2.14 -31.26 -4.39
N TYR A 309 -2.53 -30.00 -4.44
CA TYR A 309 -1.57 -28.93 -4.66
C TYR A 309 -1.33 -28.17 -3.37
N PHE A 310 -0.17 -27.56 -3.31
CA PHE A 310 0.31 -26.84 -2.16
C PHE A 310 0.65 -25.42 -2.59
N PHE A 311 0.20 -24.46 -1.81
CA PHE A 311 0.58 -23.06 -2.02
C PHE A 311 0.90 -22.35 -0.70
N GLN A 312 1.66 -21.26 -0.82
CA GLN A 312 2.06 -20.40 0.26
C GLN A 312 1.55 -19.00 -0.04
N VAL A 313 1.00 -18.34 0.97
CA VAL A 313 0.50 -16.98 0.87
C VAL A 313 0.89 -16.20 2.11
N ALA A 314 1.26 -14.92 1.93
CA ALA A 314 1.54 -14.04 3.05
C ALA A 314 0.22 -13.58 3.68
N TYR A 315 0.20 -13.54 5.01
CA TYR A 315 -0.92 -13.02 5.77
C TYR A 315 -0.48 -11.95 6.77
N ASP A 316 -1.35 -11.01 7.04
CA ASP A 316 -1.26 -10.02 8.11
C ASP A 316 -2.67 -9.54 8.49
N HIS A 317 -2.79 -8.58 9.43
CA HIS A 317 -4.08 -8.18 9.98
C HIS A 317 -5.07 -7.71 8.91
N GLU A 318 -4.64 -6.88 7.98
CA GLU A 318 -5.54 -6.26 7.00
C GLU A 318 -6.12 -7.27 6.00
N PRO A 319 -5.35 -8.23 5.42
CA PRO A 319 -5.92 -9.34 4.66
C PRO A 319 -6.86 -10.22 5.47
N ILE A 320 -6.52 -10.59 6.70
CA ILE A 320 -7.38 -11.42 7.57
C ILE A 320 -8.70 -10.69 7.87
N PHE A 321 -8.63 -9.40 8.21
CA PHE A 321 -9.82 -8.59 8.40
C PHE A 321 -10.72 -8.61 7.14
N ALA A 322 -10.15 -8.30 5.96
CA ALA A 322 -10.92 -8.07 4.76
C ALA A 322 -11.56 -9.36 4.20
N THR A 323 -10.87 -10.48 4.28
CA THR A 323 -11.33 -11.77 3.72
C THR A 323 -11.89 -12.73 4.77
N GLY A 324 -11.64 -12.46 6.02
CA GLY A 324 -12.18 -13.18 7.18
C GLY A 324 -13.36 -12.44 7.81
N ALA A 325 -13.10 -11.52 8.73
CA ALA A 325 -14.13 -10.84 9.54
C ALA A 325 -15.19 -10.13 8.68
N MET A 326 -14.80 -9.37 7.65
CA MET A 326 -15.73 -8.65 6.77
C MET A 326 -16.66 -9.59 5.98
N LEU A 327 -16.16 -10.78 5.62
CA LEU A 327 -16.91 -11.79 4.86
C LEU A 327 -17.53 -12.87 5.77
N SER A 328 -17.35 -12.78 7.10
CA SER A 328 -17.75 -13.81 8.08
C SER A 328 -17.15 -15.20 7.77
N VAL A 329 -15.95 -15.25 7.19
CA VAL A 329 -15.19 -16.49 7.00
C VAL A 329 -14.27 -16.65 8.21
N THR A 330 -14.58 -17.63 9.06
CA THR A 330 -13.92 -17.84 10.37
C THR A 330 -13.01 -19.08 10.41
N ASN A 331 -12.50 -19.49 9.26
CA ASN A 331 -11.54 -20.59 9.13
C ASN A 331 -10.25 -20.08 8.47
N ALA A 332 -9.11 -20.23 9.12
CA ALA A 332 -7.82 -19.70 8.68
C ALA A 332 -7.40 -20.21 7.29
N PHE A 333 -7.58 -21.51 7.00
CA PHE A 333 -7.24 -22.08 5.68
C PHE A 333 -8.14 -21.53 4.57
N ALA A 334 -9.42 -21.33 4.86
CA ALA A 334 -10.37 -20.74 3.90
C ALA A 334 -10.01 -19.28 3.60
N VAL A 335 -9.63 -18.51 4.63
CA VAL A 335 -9.14 -17.13 4.49
C VAL A 335 -7.89 -17.09 3.63
N LEU A 336 -6.90 -17.98 3.87
CA LEU A 336 -5.69 -18.06 3.05
C LEU A 336 -6.03 -18.40 1.59
N GLY A 337 -7.01 -19.26 1.34
CA GLY A 337 -7.46 -19.61 -0.01
C GLY A 337 -8.05 -18.41 -0.77
N ILE A 338 -8.83 -17.55 -0.10
CA ILE A 338 -9.38 -16.32 -0.69
C ILE A 338 -8.24 -15.32 -0.97
N ILE A 339 -7.32 -15.14 -0.02
CA ILE A 339 -6.16 -14.24 -0.20
C ILE A 339 -5.33 -14.70 -1.41
N ASP A 340 -5.09 -16.01 -1.56
CA ASP A 340 -4.32 -16.57 -2.67
C ASP A 340 -4.92 -16.24 -4.04
N GLU A 341 -6.23 -16.37 -4.18
CA GLU A 341 -6.95 -16.04 -5.41
C GLU A 341 -6.86 -14.52 -5.72
N ILE A 342 -7.00 -13.66 -4.70
CA ILE A 342 -6.86 -12.21 -4.85
C ILE A 342 -5.44 -11.85 -5.32
N GLU A 343 -4.43 -12.47 -4.71
CA GLU A 343 -3.02 -12.32 -5.08
C GLU A 343 -2.75 -12.76 -6.52
N GLU A 344 -3.32 -13.88 -6.95
CA GLU A 344 -3.18 -14.37 -8.32
C GLU A 344 -3.79 -13.42 -9.35
N MET A 345 -4.93 -12.81 -9.03
CA MET A 345 -5.55 -11.80 -9.88
C MET A 345 -4.82 -10.47 -9.88
N GLY A 346 -3.95 -10.21 -8.90
CA GLY A 346 -3.21 -8.95 -8.74
C GLY A 346 -4.08 -7.82 -8.21
N LEU A 347 -5.04 -8.15 -7.35
CA LEU A 347 -5.94 -7.21 -6.67
C LEU A 347 -5.39 -6.77 -5.30
N ASP A 348 -5.83 -5.63 -4.81
CA ASP A 348 -5.70 -5.22 -3.41
C ASP A 348 -6.64 -6.06 -2.53
N VAL A 349 -6.07 -6.78 -1.58
CA VAL A 349 -6.84 -7.70 -0.72
C VAL A 349 -7.89 -6.98 0.10
N MET A 350 -7.54 -5.80 0.66
CA MET A 350 -8.51 -5.03 1.45
C MET A 350 -9.67 -4.56 0.58
N SER A 351 -9.38 -3.95 -0.57
CA SER A 351 -10.45 -3.45 -1.44
C SER A 351 -11.34 -4.57 -1.97
N ALA A 352 -10.76 -5.68 -2.40
CA ALA A 352 -11.52 -6.84 -2.89
C ALA A 352 -12.45 -7.43 -1.80
N GLY A 353 -11.93 -7.64 -0.57
CA GLY A 353 -12.71 -8.18 0.53
C GLY A 353 -13.86 -7.26 0.94
N VAL A 354 -13.61 -5.96 1.11
CA VAL A 354 -14.64 -4.96 1.45
C VAL A 354 -15.69 -4.82 0.33
N ALA A 355 -15.28 -4.86 -0.93
CA ALA A 355 -16.18 -4.81 -2.08
C ALA A 355 -17.11 -6.03 -2.13
N LEU A 356 -16.57 -7.23 -1.89
CA LEU A 356 -17.37 -8.47 -1.84
C LEU A 356 -18.30 -8.50 -0.62
N ALA A 357 -17.89 -7.93 0.51
CA ALA A 357 -18.77 -7.79 1.68
C ALA A 357 -19.97 -6.87 1.38
N TRP A 358 -19.73 -5.73 0.71
CA TRP A 358 -20.83 -4.87 0.24
C TRP A 358 -21.73 -5.60 -0.76
N ALA A 359 -21.17 -6.31 -1.74
CA ALA A 359 -21.92 -7.07 -2.73
C ALA A 359 -22.79 -8.15 -2.07
N THR A 360 -22.28 -8.83 -1.05
CA THR A 360 -23.03 -9.83 -0.28
C THR A 360 -24.23 -9.19 0.45
N GLU A 361 -24.02 -8.07 1.15
CA GLU A 361 -25.13 -7.36 1.81
C GLU A 361 -26.14 -6.81 0.78
N ALA A 362 -25.68 -6.32 -0.36
CA ALA A 362 -26.56 -5.86 -1.45
C ALA A 362 -27.40 -7.00 -2.02
N THR A 363 -26.85 -8.21 -2.11
CA THR A 363 -27.60 -9.42 -2.49
C THR A 363 -28.63 -9.81 -1.43
N GLU A 364 -28.26 -9.83 -0.13
CA GLU A 364 -29.19 -10.10 0.97
C GLU A 364 -30.36 -9.11 1.00
N LYS A 365 -30.13 -7.86 0.59
CA LYS A 365 -31.17 -6.81 0.53
C LYS A 365 -31.95 -6.78 -0.79
N GLY A 366 -31.64 -7.69 -1.73
CA GLY A 366 -32.30 -7.75 -3.02
C GLY A 366 -32.03 -6.57 -3.97
N ILE A 367 -30.93 -5.81 -3.73
CA ILE A 367 -30.48 -4.70 -4.59
C ILE A 367 -29.80 -5.25 -5.84
N ILE A 368 -29.04 -6.32 -5.69
CA ILE A 368 -28.43 -7.10 -6.76
C ILE A 368 -28.78 -8.58 -6.57
N SER A 369 -28.55 -9.39 -7.59
CA SER A 369 -28.87 -10.81 -7.61
C SER A 369 -27.71 -11.63 -8.18
N ASP A 370 -27.90 -12.97 -8.26
CA ASP A 370 -26.93 -13.86 -8.92
C ASP A 370 -26.73 -13.56 -10.42
N ARG A 371 -27.62 -12.72 -11.01
CA ARG A 371 -27.43 -12.23 -12.38
C ARG A 371 -26.25 -11.28 -12.46
N GLU A 372 -26.07 -10.40 -11.47
CA GLU A 372 -24.96 -9.47 -11.34
C GLU A 372 -23.72 -10.18 -10.82
N THR A 373 -23.83 -10.96 -9.75
CA THR A 373 -22.70 -11.59 -9.06
C THR A 373 -22.20 -12.89 -9.68
N ILE A 374 -22.96 -13.48 -10.64
CA ILE A 374 -22.67 -14.78 -11.33
C ILE A 374 -22.66 -15.97 -10.35
N VAL A 375 -22.28 -15.75 -9.12
CA VAL A 375 -22.27 -16.73 -8.03
C VAL A 375 -23.16 -16.25 -6.89
N SER A 376 -23.84 -17.19 -6.21
CA SER A 376 -24.67 -16.83 -5.05
C SER A 376 -23.77 -16.45 -3.87
N LEU A 377 -23.72 -15.16 -3.53
CA LEU A 377 -22.91 -14.66 -2.43
C LEU A 377 -23.65 -14.79 -1.11
N LYS A 378 -23.00 -15.40 -0.12
CA LYS A 378 -23.45 -15.52 1.27
C LYS A 378 -22.30 -15.31 2.22
N PHE A 379 -22.52 -14.58 3.31
CA PHE A 379 -21.49 -14.44 4.35
C PHE A 379 -21.10 -15.82 4.88
N GLY A 380 -19.77 -16.06 4.97
CA GLY A 380 -19.19 -17.32 5.40
C GLY A 380 -18.90 -18.33 4.26
N ASP A 381 -19.39 -18.11 3.04
CA ASP A 381 -19.15 -19.01 1.91
C ASP A 381 -17.83 -18.69 1.19
N ALA A 382 -16.74 -19.26 1.69
CA ALA A 382 -15.40 -19.04 1.14
C ALA A 382 -15.27 -19.48 -0.33
N GLU A 383 -15.94 -20.57 -0.74
CA GLU A 383 -15.84 -21.08 -2.12
C GLU A 383 -16.57 -20.16 -3.12
N ALA A 384 -17.68 -19.57 -2.72
CA ALA A 384 -18.34 -18.54 -3.52
C ALA A 384 -17.45 -17.29 -3.64
N TYR A 385 -16.78 -16.87 -2.57
CA TYR A 385 -15.86 -15.73 -2.60
C TYR A 385 -14.64 -15.97 -3.48
N LYS A 386 -14.02 -17.14 -3.45
CA LYS A 386 -12.91 -17.47 -4.38
C LYS A 386 -13.33 -17.31 -5.84
N LYS A 387 -14.51 -17.82 -6.22
CA LYS A 387 -15.05 -17.65 -7.58
C LYS A 387 -15.33 -16.18 -7.90
N ALA A 388 -15.94 -15.44 -6.98
CA ALA A 388 -16.24 -14.04 -7.16
C ALA A 388 -14.98 -13.18 -7.33
N VAL A 389 -13.89 -13.52 -6.62
CA VAL A 389 -12.57 -12.90 -6.81
C VAL A 389 -12.05 -13.12 -8.24
N GLY A 390 -12.15 -14.34 -8.77
CA GLY A 390 -11.79 -14.62 -10.16
C GLY A 390 -12.59 -13.78 -11.15
N HIS A 391 -13.91 -13.62 -10.92
CA HIS A 391 -14.75 -12.74 -11.72
C HIS A 391 -14.39 -11.27 -11.59
N LEU A 392 -14.07 -10.78 -10.38
CA LEU A 392 -13.62 -9.42 -10.13
C LEU A 392 -12.29 -9.13 -10.83
N GLY A 393 -11.34 -10.06 -10.71
CA GLY A 393 -10.00 -9.93 -11.30
C GLY A 393 -9.99 -9.97 -12.83
N THR A 394 -10.99 -10.60 -13.44
CA THR A 394 -11.14 -10.69 -14.91
C THR A 394 -12.19 -9.71 -15.48
N GLY A 395 -12.95 -9.03 -14.62
CA GLY A 395 -14.03 -8.15 -15.08
C GLY A 395 -15.10 -8.90 -15.86
N ALA A 396 -15.55 -10.06 -15.33
CA ALA A 396 -16.35 -11.05 -16.05
C ALA A 396 -17.67 -10.51 -16.66
N ASN A 397 -18.24 -9.48 -16.06
CA ASN A 397 -19.41 -8.75 -16.57
C ASN A 397 -19.34 -7.28 -16.16
N ASP A 398 -20.35 -6.49 -16.51
CA ASP A 398 -20.38 -5.04 -16.22
C ASP A 398 -20.43 -4.75 -14.70
N PHE A 399 -21.09 -5.61 -13.92
CA PHE A 399 -21.08 -5.49 -12.46
C PHE A 399 -19.67 -5.58 -11.90
N TYR A 400 -18.90 -6.62 -12.24
CA TYR A 400 -17.54 -6.79 -11.74
C TYR A 400 -16.56 -5.76 -12.30
N ARG A 401 -16.77 -5.28 -13.54
CA ARG A 401 -15.99 -4.14 -14.07
C ARG A 401 -16.23 -2.88 -13.25
N LEU A 402 -17.50 -2.57 -12.94
CA LEU A 402 -17.85 -1.39 -12.15
C LEU A 402 -17.39 -1.54 -10.69
N LEU A 403 -17.59 -2.71 -10.09
CA LEU A 403 -17.10 -3.01 -8.73
C LEU A 403 -15.57 -2.87 -8.64
N GLY A 404 -14.86 -3.32 -9.66
CA GLY A 404 -13.41 -3.16 -9.79
C GLY A 404 -12.96 -1.69 -9.88
N MET A 405 -13.84 -0.77 -10.24
CA MET A 405 -13.55 0.67 -10.22
C MET A 405 -13.75 1.33 -8.84
N GLY A 406 -14.19 0.57 -7.84
CA GLY A 406 -14.38 0.97 -6.45
C GLY A 406 -15.79 0.65 -5.94
N THR A 407 -15.85 0.20 -4.70
CA THR A 407 -17.11 -0.20 -4.04
C THR A 407 -18.15 0.93 -4.05
N LEU A 408 -17.72 2.17 -3.80
CA LEU A 408 -18.65 3.31 -3.78
C LEU A 408 -19.25 3.58 -5.17
N LYS A 409 -18.47 3.46 -6.24
CA LYS A 409 -18.97 3.64 -7.62
C LYS A 409 -20.02 2.58 -7.97
N ALA A 410 -19.78 1.33 -7.58
CA ALA A 410 -20.78 0.28 -7.75
C ALA A 410 -22.05 0.55 -6.92
N ALA A 411 -21.87 0.98 -5.67
CA ALA A 411 -22.97 1.32 -4.77
C ALA A 411 -23.78 2.53 -5.22
N GLU A 412 -23.18 3.52 -5.85
CA GLU A 412 -23.87 4.67 -6.46
C GLU A 412 -24.72 4.25 -7.67
N HIS A 413 -24.26 3.26 -8.44
CA HIS A 413 -24.97 2.76 -9.62
C HIS A 413 -26.11 1.81 -9.26
N TYR A 414 -25.85 0.81 -8.42
CA TYR A 414 -26.83 -0.23 -8.08
C TYR A 414 -27.68 0.10 -6.86
N GLY A 415 -27.17 0.93 -5.95
CA GLY A 415 -27.76 1.24 -4.65
C GLY A 415 -26.89 0.75 -3.49
N GLY A 416 -27.25 1.16 -2.25
CA GLY A 416 -26.53 0.71 -1.06
C GLY A 416 -25.31 1.55 -0.67
N SER A 417 -25.19 2.78 -1.15
CA SER A 417 -24.14 3.72 -0.75
C SER A 417 -24.11 3.99 0.76
N ASP A 418 -25.25 3.88 1.43
CA ASP A 418 -25.38 4.07 2.87
C ASP A 418 -24.55 3.09 3.70
N TYR A 419 -24.33 1.87 3.18
CA TYR A 419 -23.56 0.83 3.86
C TYR A 419 -22.29 0.39 3.08
N ALA A 420 -21.89 1.14 2.07
CA ALA A 420 -20.57 0.96 1.46
C ALA A 420 -19.49 1.37 2.47
N CYS A 421 -18.60 0.43 2.83
CA CYS A 421 -17.57 0.66 3.83
C CYS A 421 -16.34 1.35 3.22
N VAL A 422 -16.55 2.59 2.73
CA VAL A 422 -15.55 3.39 2.02
C VAL A 422 -15.28 4.70 2.78
N LEU A 423 -14.04 4.91 3.15
CA LEU A 423 -13.52 6.14 3.78
C LEU A 423 -12.47 6.78 2.85
N GLY A 424 -12.95 7.35 1.73
CA GLY A 424 -12.10 7.79 0.63
C GLY A 424 -11.60 6.62 -0.24
N GLN A 425 -11.34 5.48 0.36
CA GLN A 425 -11.06 4.18 -0.24
C GLN A 425 -11.67 3.12 0.70
N GLU A 426 -11.80 1.86 0.28
CA GLU A 426 -12.29 0.77 1.13
C GLU A 426 -11.60 0.81 2.49
N MET A 427 -12.37 0.62 3.56
CA MET A 427 -11.86 0.80 4.93
C MET A 427 -10.72 -0.18 5.27
N ALA A 428 -9.84 0.26 6.15
CA ALA A 428 -8.91 -0.63 6.85
C ALA A 428 -9.60 -1.29 8.06
N GLY A 429 -8.99 -2.32 8.62
CA GLY A 429 -9.53 -3.21 9.62
C GLY A 429 -9.76 -2.63 11.03
N TYR A 430 -10.18 -1.37 11.12
CA TYR A 430 -10.31 -0.65 12.39
C TYR A 430 -11.64 0.10 12.46
N ALA A 431 -12.43 -0.14 13.50
CA ALA A 431 -13.64 0.64 13.82
C ALA A 431 -13.47 1.32 15.19
N THR A 432 -12.36 2.06 15.35
CA THR A 432 -11.94 2.58 16.65
C THR A 432 -12.64 3.87 17.06
N GLY A 433 -13.10 4.69 16.12
CA GLY A 433 -13.84 5.90 16.44
C GLY A 433 -13.75 7.00 15.39
N GLU A 434 -14.26 8.17 15.75
CA GLU A 434 -14.48 9.31 14.85
C GLU A 434 -13.18 9.90 14.30
N VAL A 435 -12.09 9.86 15.09
CA VAL A 435 -10.78 10.36 14.64
C VAL A 435 -10.22 9.47 13.56
N PHE A 436 -10.33 8.13 13.70
CA PHE A 436 -9.92 7.21 12.65
C PHE A 436 -10.74 7.36 11.37
N TYR A 437 -12.07 7.48 11.49
CA TYR A 437 -12.93 7.64 10.29
C TYR A 437 -12.59 8.91 9.54
N THR A 438 -12.32 10.01 10.25
CA THR A 438 -11.86 11.26 9.66
C THR A 438 -10.46 11.12 9.05
N ALA A 439 -9.52 10.51 9.78
CA ALA A 439 -8.13 10.33 9.36
C ALA A 439 -8.02 9.50 8.08
N GLN A 440 -8.75 8.39 7.98
CA GLN A 440 -8.72 7.61 6.75
C GLN A 440 -9.45 8.31 5.60
N SER A 441 -10.63 8.90 5.84
CA SER A 441 -11.42 9.51 4.77
C SER A 441 -10.76 10.73 4.13
N LEU A 442 -10.00 11.50 4.88
CA LEU A 442 -9.31 12.71 4.42
C LEU A 442 -7.80 12.53 4.28
N GLY A 443 -7.24 11.42 4.77
CA GLY A 443 -5.82 11.13 4.74
C GLY A 443 -5.24 11.13 3.32
N PHE A 444 -3.95 11.39 3.20
CA PHE A 444 -3.29 11.58 1.92
C PHE A 444 -3.43 10.41 0.95
N ARG A 445 -3.39 9.17 1.45
CA ARG A 445 -3.59 7.92 0.67
C ARG A 445 -4.89 7.22 1.02
N HIS A 446 -5.76 7.83 1.82
CA HIS A 446 -6.93 7.17 2.42
C HIS A 446 -6.55 5.87 3.15
N SER A 447 -5.48 5.90 3.91
CA SER A 447 -4.90 4.74 4.59
C SER A 447 -4.75 4.99 6.09
N HIS A 448 -4.94 3.95 6.88
CA HIS A 448 -4.60 3.95 8.31
C HIS A 448 -3.09 4.18 8.58
N LEU A 449 -2.26 4.09 7.53
CA LEU A 449 -0.83 4.34 7.60
C LEU A 449 -0.45 5.82 7.38
N ASP A 450 -1.40 6.68 6.99
CA ASP A 450 -1.11 8.10 6.78
C ASP A 450 -0.92 8.85 8.08
N SER A 451 -1.72 8.49 9.10
CA SER A 451 -1.62 9.00 10.47
C SER A 451 -2.14 7.97 11.47
N GLY A 452 -1.85 8.18 12.76
CA GLY A 452 -2.23 7.29 13.86
C GLY A 452 -3.66 7.47 14.40
N GLY A 453 -4.63 7.88 13.58
CA GLY A 453 -6.00 8.14 14.02
C GLY A 453 -6.62 6.98 14.82
N TYR A 454 -6.39 5.74 14.39
CA TYR A 454 -6.86 4.55 15.13
C TYR A 454 -6.22 4.42 16.52
N SER A 455 -4.96 4.79 16.67
CA SER A 455 -4.27 4.78 17.95
C SER A 455 -4.70 5.94 18.84
N TYR A 456 -4.98 7.11 18.24
CA TYR A 456 -5.52 8.26 18.95
C TYR A 456 -6.85 7.91 19.62
N ASP A 457 -7.79 7.31 18.88
CA ASP A 457 -9.07 6.86 19.41
C ASP A 457 -8.91 5.91 20.60
N GLN A 458 -7.91 5.01 20.58
CA GLN A 458 -7.68 4.05 21.65
C GLN A 458 -7.05 4.67 22.91
N LYS A 459 -6.28 5.74 22.77
CA LYS A 459 -5.51 6.35 23.86
C LYS A 459 -6.19 7.57 24.50
N HIS A 460 -7.17 8.17 23.82
CA HIS A 460 -7.82 9.41 24.26
C HIS A 460 -9.34 9.22 24.35
N GLU A 461 -9.90 9.56 25.49
CA GLU A 461 -11.36 9.54 25.71
C GLU A 461 -11.99 10.91 25.40
N GLU A 462 -11.21 11.97 25.54
CA GLU A 462 -11.66 13.35 25.37
C GLU A 462 -11.94 13.68 23.90
N LYS A 463 -13.09 14.34 23.66
CA LYS A 463 -13.52 14.76 22.31
C LYS A 463 -13.11 16.20 22.02
N ASP A 464 -11.82 16.43 21.88
CA ASP A 464 -11.23 17.73 21.49
C ASP A 464 -10.87 17.73 20.00
N VAL A 465 -11.61 18.52 19.22
CA VAL A 465 -11.41 18.64 17.77
C VAL A 465 -10.04 19.22 17.42
N GLN A 466 -9.59 20.25 18.15
CA GLN A 466 -8.34 20.93 17.82
C GLN A 466 -7.14 20.05 18.14
N LYS A 467 -7.17 19.38 19.27
CA LYS A 467 -6.12 18.45 19.71
C LYS A 467 -6.02 17.24 18.78
N ALA A 468 -7.15 16.64 18.39
CA ALA A 468 -7.17 15.51 17.47
C ALA A 468 -6.65 15.90 16.08
N VAL A 469 -7.08 17.05 15.54
CA VAL A 469 -6.63 17.49 14.21
C VAL A 469 -5.16 17.89 14.22
N ALA A 470 -4.65 18.54 15.28
CA ALA A 470 -3.23 18.82 15.44
C ALA A 470 -2.42 17.53 15.42
N PHE A 471 -2.81 16.53 16.23
CA PHE A 471 -2.17 15.22 16.24
C PHE A 471 -2.13 14.57 14.84
N LEU A 472 -3.23 14.59 14.07
CA LEU A 472 -3.27 13.99 12.74
C LEU A 472 -2.27 14.65 11.77
N ILE A 473 -2.11 15.97 11.85
CA ILE A 473 -1.17 16.73 11.01
C ILE A 473 0.27 16.42 11.39
N ASP A 474 0.57 16.45 12.68
CA ASP A 474 1.94 16.26 13.19
C ASP A 474 2.42 14.82 12.97
N ASP A 475 1.57 13.82 13.26
CA ASP A 475 1.90 12.42 13.03
C ASP A 475 2.04 12.10 11.52
N GLU A 476 1.27 12.77 10.65
CA GLU A 476 1.48 12.68 9.20
C GLU A 476 2.86 13.21 8.80
N GLN A 477 3.33 14.33 9.36
CA GLN A 477 4.66 14.88 9.07
C GLN A 477 5.77 13.90 9.43
N ASP A 478 5.69 13.29 10.60
CA ASP A 478 6.68 12.31 11.05
C ASP A 478 6.68 11.07 10.13
N ARG A 479 5.51 10.60 9.72
CA ARG A 479 5.40 9.48 8.76
C ARG A 479 5.89 9.86 7.37
N VAL A 480 5.68 11.10 6.93
CA VAL A 480 6.20 11.59 5.64
C VAL A 480 7.72 11.61 5.64
N LEU A 481 8.36 12.01 6.75
CA LEU A 481 9.80 11.90 6.89
C LEU A 481 10.27 10.45 6.75
N LEU A 482 9.67 9.52 7.49
CA LEU A 482 10.01 8.10 7.43
C LEU A 482 9.80 7.52 6.02
N THR A 483 8.71 7.86 5.34
CA THR A 483 8.46 7.38 3.97
C THR A 483 9.35 8.04 2.93
N SER A 484 9.89 9.22 3.20
CA SER A 484 10.92 9.86 2.36
C SER A 484 12.31 9.24 2.58
N MET A 485 12.60 8.75 3.78
CA MET A 485 13.77 7.90 4.07
C MET A 485 13.57 6.45 3.59
N VAL A 486 12.36 6.07 3.18
CA VAL A 486 11.89 4.72 2.86
C VAL A 486 12.00 3.72 4.02
N SER A 487 11.89 4.22 5.23
CA SER A 487 11.83 3.41 6.45
C SER A 487 10.52 2.63 6.54
N CYS A 488 10.60 1.44 7.11
CA CYS A 488 9.40 0.73 7.51
C CYS A 488 8.73 1.44 8.69
N LEU A 489 7.41 1.68 8.62
CA LEU A 489 6.66 2.33 9.70
C LEU A 489 6.61 1.51 11.01
N PHE A 490 6.96 0.23 10.98
CA PHE A 490 7.15 -0.54 12.20
C PHE A 490 8.31 0.00 13.06
N ALA A 491 9.30 0.63 12.43
CA ALA A 491 10.43 1.25 13.11
C ALA A 491 10.21 2.72 13.52
N ARG A 492 8.99 3.25 13.46
CA ARG A 492 8.69 4.66 13.73
C ARG A 492 9.07 5.13 15.15
N GLU A 493 9.07 4.22 16.12
CA GLU A 493 9.46 4.52 17.50
C GLU A 493 10.99 4.43 17.71
N VAL A 494 11.71 3.77 16.81
CA VAL A 494 13.16 3.66 16.83
C VAL A 494 13.79 4.77 16.00
N TYR A 495 13.37 4.93 14.74
CA TYR A 495 13.87 5.99 13.86
C TYR A 495 13.24 7.34 14.20
N THR A 496 13.58 7.87 15.36
CA THR A 496 13.27 9.25 15.75
C THR A 496 14.04 10.26 14.90
N GLU A 497 13.64 11.54 14.90
CA GLU A 497 14.37 12.60 14.21
C GLU A 497 15.83 12.68 14.64
N ALA A 498 16.10 12.52 15.94
CA ALA A 498 17.47 12.53 16.48
C ALA A 498 18.30 11.39 15.90
N LEU A 499 17.77 10.16 15.87
CA LEU A 499 18.49 9.01 15.31
C LEU A 499 18.65 9.14 13.79
N LEU A 500 17.64 9.63 13.07
CA LEU A 500 17.74 9.90 11.63
C LEU A 500 18.82 10.94 11.33
N THR A 501 18.94 11.99 12.16
CA THR A 501 20.00 12.99 12.07
C THR A 501 21.40 12.36 12.26
N GLU A 502 21.58 11.49 13.26
CA GLU A 502 22.83 10.73 13.45
C GLU A 502 23.14 9.85 12.20
N CYS A 503 22.14 9.12 11.70
CA CYS A 503 22.28 8.26 10.53
C CYS A 503 22.69 9.04 9.27
N LEU A 504 22.03 10.16 8.98
CA LEU A 504 22.34 11.02 7.84
C LEU A 504 23.75 11.58 7.91
N ASN A 505 24.16 12.10 9.07
CA ASN A 505 25.54 12.59 9.29
C ASN A 505 26.57 11.49 9.05
N SER A 506 26.34 10.28 9.55
CA SER A 506 27.27 9.16 9.45
C SER A 506 27.51 8.70 8.01
N VAL A 507 26.55 8.91 7.12
CA VAL A 507 26.65 8.57 5.70
C VAL A 507 26.92 9.76 4.79
N GLY A 508 27.20 10.96 5.38
CA GLY A 508 27.69 12.13 4.63
C GLY A 508 26.60 13.04 4.06
N TYR A 509 25.44 13.16 4.72
CA TYR A 509 24.36 14.12 4.40
C TYR A 509 24.15 15.15 5.54
N PRO A 510 25.17 15.95 5.92
CA PRO A 510 25.06 16.87 7.07
C PRO A 510 24.02 17.99 6.85
N ASP A 511 23.87 18.53 5.65
CA ASP A 511 22.88 19.57 5.35
C ASP A 511 21.45 19.04 5.49
N MET A 512 21.20 17.81 5.04
CA MET A 512 19.91 17.14 5.23
C MET A 512 19.65 16.87 6.71
N ALA A 513 20.66 16.42 7.45
CA ALA A 513 20.60 16.16 8.88
C ALA A 513 20.26 17.41 9.69
N ALA A 514 20.85 18.57 9.34
CA ALA A 514 20.60 19.84 10.01
C ALA A 514 19.17 20.41 9.78
N ASN A 515 18.47 19.95 8.75
CA ASN A 515 17.19 20.51 8.31
C ASN A 515 16.00 19.55 8.39
N VAL A 516 16.12 18.43 9.09
CA VAL A 516 15.09 17.35 9.14
C VAL A 516 13.70 17.90 9.48
N GLU A 517 13.58 18.77 10.49
CA GLU A 517 12.31 19.38 10.92
C GLU A 517 11.65 20.26 9.84
N SER A 518 12.41 21.02 9.09
CA SER A 518 11.87 21.84 7.99
C SER A 518 11.51 21.00 6.77
N ILE A 519 12.31 19.98 6.48
CA ILE A 519 12.13 19.07 5.35
C ILE A 519 10.80 18.33 5.44
N LYS A 520 10.43 17.75 6.59
CA LYS A 520 9.17 17.02 6.72
C LYS A 520 7.95 17.88 6.43
N LYS A 521 7.97 19.15 6.87
CA LYS A 521 6.91 20.14 6.61
C LYS A 521 6.83 20.52 5.13
N GLN A 522 8.00 20.72 4.50
CA GLN A 522 8.08 21.05 3.08
C GLN A 522 7.56 19.89 2.20
N ILE A 523 7.96 18.65 2.48
CA ILE A 523 7.49 17.48 1.72
C ILE A 523 5.99 17.28 1.93
N GLN A 524 5.46 17.38 3.15
CA GLN A 524 4.02 17.29 3.41
C GLN A 524 3.27 18.34 2.58
N LYS A 525 3.72 19.60 2.63
CA LYS A 525 3.14 20.69 1.86
C LYS A 525 3.13 20.38 0.36
N LYS A 526 4.27 19.97 -0.22
CA LYS A 526 4.38 19.66 -1.65
C LYS A 526 3.44 18.54 -2.07
N ARG A 527 3.32 17.47 -1.27
CA ARG A 527 2.39 16.39 -1.52
C ARG A 527 0.93 16.87 -1.53
N TRP A 528 0.52 17.68 -0.56
CA TRP A 528 -0.83 18.25 -0.53
C TRP A 528 -1.09 19.22 -1.68
N GLN A 529 -0.11 20.04 -2.08
CA GLN A 529 -0.21 20.90 -3.27
C GLN A 529 -0.53 20.08 -4.51
N LEU A 530 0.23 19.01 -4.76
CA LEU A 530 0.00 18.12 -5.91
C LEU A 530 -1.37 17.46 -5.87
N ARG A 531 -1.79 17.00 -4.70
CA ARG A 531 -3.07 16.32 -4.57
C ARG A 531 -4.26 17.27 -4.79
N LEU A 532 -4.19 18.49 -4.25
CA LEU A 532 -5.20 19.52 -4.48
C LEU A 532 -5.20 19.98 -5.95
N ALA A 533 -4.03 20.18 -6.55
CA ALA A 533 -3.89 20.56 -7.96
C ALA A 533 -4.46 19.50 -8.91
N THR A 534 -4.40 18.22 -8.53
CA THR A 534 -5.01 17.11 -9.28
C THR A 534 -6.50 16.88 -8.95
N GLY A 535 -7.15 17.79 -8.22
CA GLY A 535 -8.60 17.82 -8.05
C GLY A 535 -9.15 17.29 -6.74
N PHE A 536 -8.32 16.98 -5.74
CA PHE A 536 -8.82 16.61 -4.41
C PHE A 536 -9.55 17.77 -3.73
N LYS A 537 -10.73 17.49 -3.21
CA LYS A 537 -11.58 18.46 -2.49
C LYS A 537 -11.97 17.87 -1.14
N PRO A 538 -11.19 18.12 -0.08
CA PRO A 538 -11.38 17.47 1.22
C PRO A 538 -12.77 17.75 1.83
N GLU A 539 -13.36 18.92 1.55
CA GLU A 539 -14.70 19.28 1.99
C GLU A 539 -15.81 18.42 1.38
N LYS A 540 -15.58 17.86 0.18
CA LYS A 540 -16.55 17.03 -0.56
C LYS A 540 -16.51 15.56 -0.20
N VAL A 541 -15.49 15.10 0.52
CA VAL A 541 -15.37 13.68 0.91
C VAL A 541 -16.56 13.30 1.80
N ALA A 542 -17.30 12.27 1.40
CA ALA A 542 -18.42 11.75 2.18
C ALA A 542 -17.97 10.64 3.14
N ILE A 543 -18.60 10.56 4.30
CA ILE A 543 -18.50 9.42 5.23
C ILE A 543 -19.86 8.72 5.19
N PRO A 544 -19.94 7.46 4.73
CA PRO A 544 -21.20 6.72 4.60
C PRO A 544 -22.00 6.65 5.90
N LYS A 545 -23.31 6.47 5.77
CA LYS A 545 -24.25 6.43 6.91
C LYS A 545 -23.87 5.33 7.91
N ARG A 546 -23.39 4.17 7.44
CA ARG A 546 -22.93 3.06 8.27
C ARG A 546 -22.01 3.53 9.40
N PHE A 547 -21.02 4.36 9.12
CA PHE A 547 -20.06 4.87 10.11
C PHE A 547 -20.69 5.82 11.15
N ARG A 548 -21.83 6.42 10.85
CA ARG A 548 -22.55 7.35 11.73
C ARG A 548 -23.49 6.63 12.71
N GLU A 549 -23.79 5.36 12.43
CA GLU A 549 -24.72 4.55 13.20
C GLU A 549 -24.04 3.47 14.03
N LEU A 550 -22.70 3.37 13.94
CA LEU A 550 -21.94 2.35 14.66
C LEU A 550 -22.00 2.52 16.17
N ILE A 551 -21.97 1.37 16.84
CA ILE A 551 -21.75 1.27 18.28
C ILE A 551 -20.42 0.54 18.47
N THR A 552 -19.44 1.25 19.03
CA THR A 552 -18.13 0.73 19.38
C THR A 552 -18.00 0.60 20.91
N TRP A 553 -16.84 0.21 21.39
CA TRP A 553 -16.53 0.22 22.82
C TRP A 553 -16.70 1.59 23.49
N LYS A 554 -16.57 2.69 22.72
CA LYS A 554 -16.84 4.08 23.18
C LYS A 554 -18.31 4.48 23.15
N GLY A 555 -19.21 3.57 22.79
CA GLY A 555 -20.62 3.86 22.58
C GLY A 555 -20.96 4.20 21.12
N LYS A 556 -22.09 4.87 20.92
CA LYS A 556 -22.54 5.27 19.58
C LYS A 556 -21.68 6.39 19.02
N THR A 557 -21.37 6.32 17.72
CA THR A 557 -20.65 7.38 16.99
C THR A 557 -21.29 8.75 17.23
N ASP A 558 -20.48 9.71 17.67
CA ASP A 558 -20.88 11.10 17.83
C ASP A 558 -20.79 11.83 16.49
N VAL A 559 -21.92 11.94 15.82
CA VAL A 559 -22.03 12.56 14.49
C VAL A 559 -21.61 14.04 14.50
N ASN A 560 -21.85 14.75 15.60
CA ASN A 560 -21.48 16.17 15.71
C ASN A 560 -19.95 16.31 15.80
N TYR A 561 -19.31 15.49 16.64
CA TYR A 561 -17.86 15.45 16.76
C TYR A 561 -17.22 15.02 15.43
N LEU A 562 -17.70 13.96 14.78
CA LEU A 562 -17.23 13.49 13.48
C LEU A 562 -17.28 14.60 12.41
N ASN A 563 -18.41 15.31 12.32
CA ASN A 563 -18.56 16.41 11.36
C ASN A 563 -17.66 17.61 11.70
N ALA A 564 -17.44 17.90 12.98
CA ALA A 564 -16.52 18.96 13.42
C ALA A 564 -15.06 18.61 13.07
N LEU A 565 -14.62 17.38 13.34
CA LEU A 565 -13.30 16.85 12.94
C LEU A 565 -13.09 16.98 11.43
N LYS A 566 -14.05 16.48 10.64
CA LYS A 566 -13.98 16.55 9.19
C LYS A 566 -13.79 17.98 8.67
N ARG A 567 -14.59 18.94 9.16
CA ARG A 567 -14.47 20.35 8.76
C ARG A 567 -13.13 20.96 9.16
N ALA A 568 -12.68 20.72 10.40
CA ALA A 568 -11.43 21.27 10.90
C ALA A 568 -10.23 20.68 10.17
N TYR A 569 -10.21 19.37 9.91
CA TYR A 569 -9.11 18.71 9.20
C TYR A 569 -9.08 19.13 7.73
N ALA A 570 -10.22 19.19 7.04
CA ALA A 570 -10.32 19.71 5.67
C ALA A 570 -9.78 21.14 5.54
N LYS A 571 -10.12 22.03 6.50
CA LYS A 571 -9.59 23.39 6.56
C LYS A 571 -8.05 23.42 6.70
N LYS A 572 -7.49 22.54 7.54
CA LYS A 572 -6.02 22.45 7.73
C LYS A 572 -5.33 21.93 6.47
N ILE A 573 -5.86 20.88 5.82
CA ILE A 573 -5.34 20.36 4.55
C ILE A 573 -5.28 21.46 3.48
N ASN A 574 -6.38 22.19 3.29
CA ASN A 574 -6.44 23.30 2.34
C ASN A 574 -5.42 24.41 2.68
N ALA A 575 -5.24 24.73 3.97
CA ALA A 575 -4.25 25.72 4.41
C ALA A 575 -2.80 25.28 4.14
N ILE A 576 -2.48 24.00 4.36
CA ILE A 576 -1.15 23.43 4.05
C ILE A 576 -0.87 23.55 2.55
N GLY A 577 -1.80 23.15 1.71
CA GLY A 577 -1.62 23.16 0.25
C GLY A 577 -1.66 24.58 -0.38
N ALA A 578 -2.37 25.53 0.24
CA ALA A 578 -2.44 26.90 -0.25
C ALA A 578 -1.24 27.79 0.18
N SER A 579 -0.40 27.34 1.13
CA SER A 579 0.75 28.13 1.59
C SER A 579 1.77 28.29 0.46
N LYS A 580 2.16 29.56 0.17
CA LYS A 580 3.17 29.86 -0.87
C LYS A 580 4.55 29.29 -0.48
N ASP A 581 5.36 28.93 -1.44
CA ASP A 581 6.76 28.60 -1.22
C ASP A 581 7.52 29.87 -0.79
N ARG A 582 8.45 29.75 0.16
CA ARG A 582 9.19 30.91 0.68
C ARG A 582 10.10 31.58 -0.34
N ASN A 583 10.16 31.05 -1.58
CA ASN A 583 11.06 31.49 -2.64
C ASN A 583 10.32 31.91 -3.94
N ASP A 584 9.00 32.16 -3.89
CA ASP A 584 8.27 32.83 -4.97
C ASP A 584 8.08 34.33 -4.68
#